data_9ff13c19fb6eba516f7002015ca6050c
#
_entry.id   9ff13c19fb6eba516f7002015ca6050c
#
_cell.length_a   1.000
_cell.length_b   1.000
_cell.length_c   1.000
_cell.angle_alpha   90.00
_cell.angle_beta   90.00
_cell.angle_gamma   90.00
#
_symmetry.space_group_name_H-M   'P 1'
#
loop_
_entity.id
_entity.type
_entity.pdbx_description
1 polymer ?
#
loop_
_entity_poly.entity_id
_entity_poly.type
_entity_poly.pdbx_seq_one_letter_code
_entity_poly.pdbx_strand_id
1 'polypeptide(L)'
;AFGFVFEADGRKLAFSGDTAYCPALIEAARGADALVHECFIHREMKPSTNRSPEGMRNVAAYHTLSGEVGRVAREAEVRLLVLNHFVPTRFDRAALIAEVRETWRGPLVIGEDLMAYDCATRSLAHRDARLSFALD
;
A
#
# COMPACT_ATOMS: atom_id res chain seq x y z
N ALA A 1 5.31 -5.28 14.93
CA ALA A 1 5.18 -4.13 14.05
C ALA A 1 4.05 -3.23 14.55
N PHE A 2 4.08 -1.94 14.18
CA PHE A 2 3.04 -0.97 14.53
C PHE A 2 2.55 -0.29 13.27
N GLY A 3 1.22 -0.16 13.13
CA GLY A 3 0.60 0.80 12.22
C GLY A 3 0.35 2.12 12.95
N PHE A 4 0.14 3.19 12.19
CA PHE A 4 -0.12 4.51 12.73
C PHE A 4 -1.33 5.13 12.02
N VAL A 5 -2.15 5.84 12.78
CA VAL A 5 -3.22 6.68 12.24
C VAL A 5 -3.01 8.09 12.76
N PHE A 6 -3.05 9.05 11.85
CA PHE A 6 -2.96 10.47 12.13
C PHE A 6 -4.28 11.13 11.74
N GLU A 7 -4.88 11.84 12.68
CA GLU A 7 -6.11 12.59 12.46
C GLU A 7 -5.89 14.06 12.85
N ALA A 8 -6.12 14.97 11.92
CA ALA A 8 -6.05 16.40 12.14
C ALA A 8 -6.95 17.12 11.14
N ASP A 9 -7.62 18.18 11.58
CA ASP A 9 -8.46 19.06 10.74
C ASP A 9 -9.50 18.30 9.88
N GLY A 10 -10.07 17.23 10.44
CA GLY A 10 -11.02 16.37 9.75
C GLY A 10 -10.41 15.50 8.64
N ARG A 11 -9.11 15.36 8.60
CA ARG A 11 -8.35 14.49 7.70
C ARG A 11 -7.77 13.30 8.43
N LYS A 12 -7.66 12.18 7.74
CA LYS A 12 -7.16 10.92 8.29
C LYS A 12 -6.13 10.28 7.35
N LEU A 13 -4.96 9.99 7.89
CA LEU A 13 -3.91 9.22 7.22
C LEU A 13 -3.62 7.96 8.02
N ALA A 14 -3.52 6.84 7.33
CA ALA A 14 -3.15 5.57 7.94
C ALA A 14 -1.87 5.01 7.29
N PHE A 15 -1.03 4.38 8.11
CA PHE A 15 0.20 3.69 7.71
C PHE A 15 0.17 2.29 8.27
N SER A 16 0.37 1.28 7.43
CA SER A 16 0.30 -0.11 7.86
C SER A 16 1.47 -0.53 8.75
N GLY A 17 2.68 0.02 8.50
CA GLY A 17 3.89 -0.69 8.90
C GLY A 17 3.95 -2.06 8.21
N ASP A 18 4.93 -2.90 8.59
CA ASP A 18 5.01 -4.27 8.08
C ASP A 18 3.95 -5.13 8.78
N THR A 19 3.02 -5.70 8.03
CA THR A 19 1.91 -6.47 8.60
C THR A 19 1.36 -7.49 7.61
N ALA A 20 0.97 -8.64 8.09
CA ALA A 20 0.08 -9.52 7.37
C ALA A 20 -1.32 -8.88 7.27
N TYR A 21 -2.23 -9.50 6.49
CA TYR A 21 -3.63 -9.05 6.46
C TYR A 21 -4.18 -8.92 7.89
N CYS A 22 -4.58 -7.71 8.26
CA CYS A 22 -4.89 -7.34 9.63
C CYS A 22 -6.26 -6.61 9.74
N PRO A 23 -7.30 -7.29 10.27
CA PRO A 23 -8.61 -6.67 10.46
C PRO A 23 -8.59 -5.41 11.35
N ALA A 24 -7.71 -5.37 12.35
CA ALA A 24 -7.58 -4.20 13.22
C ALA A 24 -7.04 -2.97 12.47
N LEU A 25 -6.11 -3.17 11.51
CA LEU A 25 -5.64 -2.11 10.64
C LEU A 25 -6.78 -1.60 9.74
N ILE A 26 -7.56 -2.51 9.16
CA ILE A 26 -8.70 -2.17 8.30
C ILE A 26 -9.69 -1.28 9.05
N GLU A 27 -10.04 -1.65 10.28
CA GLU A 27 -10.94 -0.86 11.11
C GLU A 27 -10.33 0.50 11.49
N ALA A 28 -9.05 0.53 11.87
CA ALA A 28 -8.36 1.76 12.22
C ALA A 28 -8.23 2.72 11.02
N ALA A 29 -8.00 2.18 9.80
CA ALA A 29 -7.86 2.96 8.58
C ALA A 29 -9.20 3.34 7.93
N ARG A 30 -10.34 2.90 8.47
CA ARG A 30 -11.65 3.11 7.85
C ARG A 30 -11.90 4.56 7.47
N GLY A 31 -12.24 4.77 6.20
CA GLY A 31 -12.53 6.10 5.61
C GLY A 31 -11.34 7.05 5.51
N ALA A 32 -10.11 6.55 5.66
CA ALA A 32 -8.93 7.40 5.58
C ALA A 32 -8.79 8.09 4.21
N ASP A 33 -8.31 9.34 4.22
CA ASP A 33 -7.98 10.09 3.00
C ASP A 33 -6.85 9.40 2.22
N ALA A 34 -5.89 8.78 2.92
CA ALA A 34 -4.93 7.88 2.32
C ALA A 34 -4.51 6.77 3.29
N LEU A 35 -4.30 5.57 2.74
CA LEU A 35 -3.64 4.45 3.37
C LEU A 35 -2.30 4.21 2.68
N VAL A 36 -1.22 4.36 3.41
CA VAL A 36 0.13 3.95 2.97
C VAL A 36 0.36 2.54 3.48
N HIS A 37 0.46 1.59 2.57
CA HIS A 37 0.53 0.17 2.90
C HIS A 37 1.77 -0.49 2.31
N GLU A 38 2.42 -1.35 3.08
CA GLU A 38 3.49 -2.21 2.59
C GLU A 38 2.98 -3.21 1.55
N CYS A 39 3.87 -3.78 0.75
CA CYS A 39 3.47 -4.69 -0.31
C CYS A 39 4.49 -5.80 -0.57
N PHE A 40 4.08 -7.04 -0.29
CA PHE A 40 4.85 -8.23 -0.63
C PHE A 40 4.42 -8.78 -2.00
N ILE A 41 5.30 -8.66 -3.00
CA ILE A 41 5.02 -8.99 -4.40
C ILE A 41 5.32 -10.47 -4.62
N HIS A 42 4.38 -11.34 -4.29
CA HIS A 42 4.63 -12.78 -4.23
C HIS A 42 4.64 -13.47 -5.60
N ARG A 43 3.88 -12.97 -6.58
CA ARG A 43 3.77 -13.61 -7.90
C ARG A 43 5.07 -13.51 -8.72
N GLU A 44 5.87 -12.49 -8.46
CA GLU A 44 7.17 -12.31 -9.15
C GLU A 44 8.35 -12.95 -8.40
N MET A 45 8.13 -13.44 -7.19
CA MET A 45 9.21 -14.02 -6.40
C MET A 45 9.61 -15.40 -6.92
N LYS A 46 10.72 -15.42 -7.63
CA LYS A 46 11.40 -16.68 -7.97
C LYS A 46 12.32 -17.10 -6.82
N PRO A 47 12.42 -18.40 -6.51
CA PRO A 47 13.45 -18.89 -5.61
C PRO A 47 14.81 -18.36 -6.08
N SER A 48 15.53 -17.68 -5.20
CA SER A 48 16.90 -17.24 -5.47
C SER A 48 17.87 -18.12 -4.68
N THR A 49 19.13 -18.15 -5.10
CA THR A 49 20.20 -18.89 -4.40
C THR A 49 20.35 -18.49 -2.93
N ASN A 50 19.82 -17.34 -2.55
CA ASN A 50 19.95 -16.76 -1.21
C ASN A 50 18.71 -16.90 -0.34
N ARG A 51 17.60 -17.45 -0.86
CA ARG A 51 16.36 -17.64 -0.08
C ARG A 51 15.74 -18.99 -0.40
N SER A 52 15.66 -19.84 0.60
CA SER A 52 14.95 -21.12 0.49
C SER A 52 13.44 -20.88 0.33
N PRO A 53 12.68 -21.81 -0.25
CA PRO A 53 11.21 -21.74 -0.29
C PRO A 53 10.58 -21.58 1.10
N GLU A 54 11.16 -22.15 2.12
CA GLU A 54 10.74 -21.98 3.52
C GLU A 54 11.00 -20.56 4.02
N GLY A 55 12.18 -19.99 3.75
CA GLY A 55 12.52 -18.62 4.09
C GLY A 55 11.57 -17.63 3.41
N MET A 56 11.15 -17.90 2.17
CA MET A 56 10.17 -17.08 1.47
C MET A 56 8.77 -17.15 2.10
N ARG A 57 8.32 -18.36 2.49
CA ARG A 57 7.04 -18.51 3.22
C ARG A 57 7.07 -17.80 4.56
N ASN A 58 8.17 -17.88 5.27
CA ASN A 58 8.34 -17.21 6.56
C ASN A 58 8.26 -15.69 6.42
N VAL A 59 8.89 -15.12 5.40
CA VAL A 59 8.77 -13.67 5.10
C VAL A 59 7.34 -13.32 4.72
N ALA A 60 6.70 -14.07 3.84
CA ALA A 60 5.31 -13.84 3.44
C ALA A 60 4.32 -13.88 4.62
N ALA A 61 4.63 -14.62 5.68
CA ALA A 61 3.72 -14.81 6.81
C ALA A 61 3.50 -13.53 7.67
N TYR A 62 4.38 -12.53 7.56
CA TYR A 62 4.25 -11.26 8.29
C TYR A 62 4.17 -10.03 7.38
N HIS A 63 3.91 -10.25 6.08
CA HIS A 63 3.64 -9.21 5.11
C HIS A 63 2.28 -9.40 4.43
N THR A 64 1.72 -8.34 3.89
CA THR A 64 0.50 -8.41 3.09
C THR A 64 0.84 -8.66 1.63
N LEU A 65 0.27 -9.72 1.07
CA LEU A 65 0.49 -10.09 -0.33
C LEU A 65 -0.08 -9.03 -1.29
N SER A 66 0.59 -8.80 -2.41
CA SER A 66 0.15 -7.86 -3.45
C SER A 66 -1.28 -8.11 -3.95
N GLY A 67 -1.72 -9.36 -4.00
CA GLY A 67 -3.10 -9.71 -4.32
C GLY A 67 -4.14 -9.37 -3.24
N GLU A 68 -3.69 -9.10 -1.99
CA GLU A 68 -4.56 -8.81 -0.84
C GLU A 68 -4.61 -7.33 -0.48
N VAL A 69 -3.56 -6.56 -0.78
CA VAL A 69 -3.48 -5.15 -0.37
C VAL A 69 -4.61 -4.29 -0.94
N GLY A 70 -5.07 -4.59 -2.16
CA GLY A 70 -6.24 -3.93 -2.74
C GLY A 70 -7.55 -4.26 -2.01
N ARG A 71 -7.66 -5.48 -1.49
CA ARG A 71 -8.78 -5.91 -0.63
C ARG A 71 -8.77 -5.13 0.68
N VAL A 72 -7.60 -4.96 1.32
CA VAL A 72 -7.45 -4.15 2.54
C VAL A 72 -7.96 -2.73 2.32
N ALA A 73 -7.53 -2.09 1.23
CA ALA A 73 -7.96 -0.72 0.88
C ALA A 73 -9.47 -0.62 0.66
N ARG A 74 -10.06 -1.61 -0.03
CA ARG A 74 -11.51 -1.67 -0.27
C ARG A 74 -12.31 -1.87 1.01
N GLU A 75 -11.89 -2.78 1.89
CA GLU A 75 -12.59 -3.07 3.14
C GLU A 75 -12.47 -1.93 4.15
N ALA A 76 -11.36 -1.19 4.11
CA ALA A 76 -11.16 0.03 4.88
C ALA A 76 -11.84 1.26 4.25
N GLU A 77 -12.40 1.14 3.04
CA GLU A 77 -13.08 2.25 2.34
C GLU A 77 -12.19 3.50 2.23
N VAL A 78 -10.89 3.30 2.01
CA VAL A 78 -9.96 4.43 1.90
C VAL A 78 -10.15 5.17 0.57
N ARG A 79 -9.77 6.44 0.53
CA ARG A 79 -9.90 7.26 -0.69
C ARG A 79 -8.72 7.11 -1.63
N LEU A 80 -7.52 6.88 -1.08
CA LEU A 80 -6.29 6.68 -1.83
C LEU A 80 -5.50 5.53 -1.22
N LEU A 81 -5.03 4.60 -2.05
CA LEU A 81 -4.06 3.58 -1.67
C LEU A 81 -2.68 3.99 -2.20
N VAL A 82 -1.72 4.12 -1.30
CA VAL A 82 -0.30 4.32 -1.64
C VAL A 82 0.47 3.07 -1.21
N LEU A 83 1.17 2.44 -2.12
CA LEU A 83 2.02 1.28 -1.81
C LEU A 83 3.44 1.73 -1.54
N ASN A 84 4.05 1.18 -0.51
CA ASN A 84 5.45 1.37 -0.16
C ASN A 84 6.10 0.07 0.29
N HIS A 85 7.32 0.11 0.80
CA HIS A 85 8.03 -1.06 1.37
C HIS A 85 7.87 -2.33 0.53
N PHE A 86 8.32 -2.26 -0.73
CA PHE A 86 8.17 -3.39 -1.67
C PHE A 86 9.16 -4.51 -1.38
N VAL A 87 8.64 -5.72 -1.29
CA VAL A 87 9.44 -6.94 -1.16
C VAL A 87 9.05 -7.91 -2.29
N PRO A 88 9.94 -8.17 -3.27
CA PRO A 88 11.28 -7.62 -3.44
C PRO A 88 11.27 -6.15 -3.91
N THR A 89 12.42 -5.48 -3.80
CA THR A 89 12.58 -4.07 -4.20
C THR A 89 12.61 -3.84 -5.72
N ARG A 90 12.84 -4.91 -6.49
CA ARG A 90 12.80 -4.89 -7.97
C ARG A 90 11.62 -5.73 -8.43
N PHE A 91 10.72 -5.11 -9.17
CA PHE A 91 9.49 -5.74 -9.64
C PHE A 91 8.96 -5.05 -10.90
N ASP A 92 8.08 -5.72 -11.64
CA ASP A 92 7.32 -5.13 -12.73
C ASP A 92 6.14 -4.32 -12.18
N ARG A 93 6.21 -3.00 -12.35
CA ARG A 93 5.17 -2.07 -11.87
C ARG A 93 3.82 -2.31 -12.56
N ALA A 94 3.82 -2.63 -13.85
CA ALA A 94 2.59 -2.86 -14.59
C ALA A 94 1.89 -4.14 -14.10
N ALA A 95 2.66 -5.21 -13.84
CA ALA A 95 2.15 -6.45 -13.28
C ALA A 95 1.58 -6.23 -11.87
N LEU A 96 2.28 -5.50 -11.01
CA LEU A 96 1.78 -5.16 -9.67
C LEU A 96 0.47 -4.37 -9.73
N ILE A 97 0.40 -3.33 -10.59
CA ILE A 97 -0.82 -2.54 -10.77
C ILE A 97 -1.98 -3.43 -11.23
N ALA A 98 -1.75 -4.30 -12.21
CA ALA A 98 -2.77 -5.22 -12.71
C ALA A 98 -3.30 -6.14 -11.57
N GLU A 99 -2.40 -6.67 -10.75
CA GLU A 99 -2.76 -7.54 -9.62
C GLU A 99 -3.58 -6.80 -8.57
N VAL A 100 -3.15 -5.61 -8.14
CA VAL A 100 -3.89 -4.80 -7.16
C VAL A 100 -5.27 -4.41 -7.71
N ARG A 101 -5.38 -4.14 -9.02
CA ARG A 101 -6.63 -3.80 -9.70
C ARG A 101 -7.65 -4.93 -9.74
N GLU A 102 -7.28 -6.16 -9.44
CA GLU A 102 -8.24 -7.27 -9.28
C GLU A 102 -9.20 -7.01 -8.11
N THR A 103 -8.74 -6.31 -7.06
CA THR A 103 -9.50 -6.10 -5.82
C THR A 103 -9.73 -4.63 -5.46
N TRP A 104 -8.98 -3.68 -6.06
CA TRP A 104 -9.06 -2.24 -5.81
C TRP A 104 -9.31 -1.44 -7.08
N ARG A 105 -10.37 -0.61 -7.11
CA ARG A 105 -10.73 0.24 -8.25
C ARG A 105 -10.49 1.73 -8.01
N GLY A 106 -10.20 2.11 -6.76
CA GLY A 106 -9.93 3.50 -6.38
C GLY A 106 -8.56 3.99 -6.82
N PRO A 107 -8.22 5.24 -6.49
CA PRO A 107 -6.91 5.83 -6.74
C PRO A 107 -5.78 4.99 -6.13
N LEU A 108 -4.72 4.75 -6.91
CA LEU A 108 -3.57 3.92 -6.56
C LEU A 108 -2.27 4.63 -6.92
N VAL A 109 -1.35 4.68 -6.00
CA VAL A 109 0.00 5.22 -6.18
C VAL A 109 1.03 4.16 -5.83
N ILE A 110 1.99 3.93 -6.71
CA ILE A 110 3.23 3.22 -6.38
C ILE A 110 4.16 4.25 -5.75
N GLY A 111 4.35 4.17 -4.44
CA GLY A 111 5.14 5.13 -3.68
C GLY A 111 6.62 5.14 -4.09
N GLU A 112 7.20 6.30 -4.12
CA GLU A 112 8.63 6.54 -4.31
C GLU A 112 9.14 7.50 -3.24
N ASP A 113 10.43 7.46 -2.97
CA ASP A 113 11.08 8.36 -2.02
C ASP A 113 10.82 9.82 -2.40
N LEU A 114 10.62 10.65 -1.39
CA LEU A 114 10.36 12.09 -1.53
C LEU A 114 9.01 12.45 -2.19
N MET A 115 8.10 11.51 -2.37
CA MET A 115 6.71 11.85 -2.67
C MET A 115 6.05 12.54 -1.47
N ALA A 116 5.32 13.61 -1.73
CA ALA A 116 4.56 14.34 -0.72
C ALA A 116 3.07 14.34 -1.08
N TYR A 117 2.22 13.86 -0.16
CA TYR A 117 0.77 13.92 -0.30
C TYR A 117 0.19 14.98 0.61
N ASP A 118 -0.54 15.91 0.01
CA ASP A 118 -1.29 16.95 0.73
C ASP A 118 -2.76 16.53 0.84
N CYS A 119 -3.18 16.22 2.05
CA CYS A 119 -4.54 15.79 2.35
C CYS A 119 -5.57 16.92 2.16
N ALA A 120 -5.18 18.17 2.37
CA ALA A 120 -6.09 19.31 2.26
C ALA A 120 -6.46 19.57 0.81
N THR A 121 -5.47 19.55 -0.07
CA THR A 121 -5.66 19.79 -1.52
C THR A 121 -5.85 18.50 -2.31
N ARG A 122 -5.69 17.33 -1.65
CA ARG A 122 -5.73 15.99 -2.28
C ARG A 122 -4.78 15.89 -3.48
N SER A 123 -3.59 16.41 -3.31
CA SER A 123 -2.57 16.42 -4.35
C SER A 123 -1.33 15.65 -3.93
N LEU A 124 -0.70 15.01 -4.90
CA LEU A 124 0.58 14.33 -4.78
C LEU A 124 1.63 15.12 -5.54
N ALA A 125 2.74 15.42 -4.91
CA ALA A 125 3.90 16.02 -5.54
C ALA A 125 5.07 15.04 -5.53
N HIS A 126 5.80 14.95 -6.63
CA HIS A 126 7.06 14.23 -6.74
C HIS A 126 7.96 14.92 -7.75
N ARG A 127 9.12 15.38 -7.30
CA ARG A 127 10.02 16.23 -8.11
C ARG A 127 9.26 17.45 -8.68
N ASP A 128 9.27 17.63 -9.99
CA ASP A 128 8.59 18.73 -10.69
C ASP A 128 7.14 18.41 -11.06
N ALA A 129 6.66 17.19 -10.79
CA ALA A 129 5.32 16.76 -11.11
C ALA A 129 4.36 16.94 -9.94
N ARG A 130 3.13 17.39 -10.23
CA ARG A 130 2.02 17.43 -9.29
C ARG A 130 0.78 16.80 -9.92
N LEU A 131 0.12 15.94 -9.18
CA LEU A 131 -1.13 15.29 -9.54
C LEU A 131 -2.19 15.66 -8.51
N SER A 132 -3.38 16.03 -8.96
CA SER A 132 -4.55 16.22 -8.09
C SER A 132 -5.52 15.07 -8.31
N PHE A 133 -6.05 14.53 -7.21
CA PHE A 133 -7.04 13.46 -7.26
C PHE A 133 -8.44 14.08 -7.09
N ALA A 134 -9.30 13.89 -8.09
CA ALA A 134 -10.73 14.06 -7.91
C ALA A 134 -11.22 12.84 -7.13
N LEU A 135 -11.41 13.00 -5.83
CA LEU A 135 -11.99 11.97 -4.96
C LEU A 135 -13.44 12.38 -4.73
N ASP A 136 -14.35 11.74 -5.44
CA ASP A 136 -15.81 11.91 -5.25
C ASP A 136 -16.25 11.39 -3.87
#